data_f0c8d6525fb9791585ee3642a85e4a4f
#
_entry.id   f0c8d6525fb9791585ee3642a85e4a4f
#
_cell.length_a   1.000
_cell.length_b   1.000
_cell.length_c   1.000
_cell.angle_alpha   90.00
_cell.angle_beta   90.00
_cell.angle_gamma   90.00
#
_symmetry.space_group_name_H-M   'P 1'
#
loop_
_entity.id
_entity.type
_entity.pdbx_description
1 polymer ?
#
loop_
_entity_poly.entity_id
_entity_poly.type
_entity_poly.pdbx_seq_one_letter_code
_entity_poly.pdbx_strand_id
1 'polypeptide(L)'
;DTQDDAPVIKLFNLILKEAITKKASDIHLQIFDNKLHIKMRIHGSFNNVFSLQAEIASRLFTRIKIISGLDITEKRKPQDGRVTINLGKRPIDLRISTLPSYDSERIVLRLLDQKSQTLQLNNLGMFDKQVADFENFLDFRNGIILVTGPTGSGKTTTLYAAIEKIKQKNINIMTIEDPIEYKIDGISQTQVNNKIDLSFANGLRSILRQDPDVILVGEIRDEETADIAVRASLTGHLVLTTLHTNSPLGSFDRLNELGIDQKMLTSSVICVVGQTLEKNYEGDERSGIFEIIDMNEKLKNAVSESTEENYLKKYLSTKHTSINEAIKIKRENKEIR
;
A
#
# COMPACT_ATOMS: atom_id res chain seq x y z
N ASP A 1 -33.29 -13.83 -4.81
CA ASP A 1 -32.56 -15.09 -4.51
C ASP A 1 -33.46 -16.28 -4.84
N THR A 2 -33.34 -16.79 -6.06
CA THR A 2 -34.05 -17.97 -6.49
C THR A 2 -33.37 -19.22 -5.90
N GLN A 3 -34.14 -20.27 -5.58
CA GLN A 3 -33.62 -21.55 -5.07
C GLN A 3 -32.50 -22.18 -5.94
N ASP A 4 -32.39 -21.74 -7.19
CA ASP A 4 -31.41 -22.22 -8.18
C ASP A 4 -29.99 -21.65 -7.96
N ASP A 5 -29.82 -20.54 -7.22
CA ASP A 5 -28.52 -19.92 -6.97
C ASP A 5 -27.79 -20.47 -5.73
N ALA A 6 -28.48 -21.22 -4.88
CA ALA A 6 -27.92 -21.76 -3.64
C ALA A 6 -26.65 -22.62 -3.84
N PRO A 7 -26.55 -23.48 -4.89
CA PRO A 7 -25.33 -24.26 -5.13
C PRO A 7 -24.13 -23.41 -5.50
N VAL A 8 -24.33 -22.34 -6.31
CA VAL A 8 -23.25 -21.46 -6.76
C VAL A 8 -22.74 -20.58 -5.61
N ILE A 9 -23.65 -20.11 -4.76
CA ILE A 9 -23.30 -19.37 -3.54
C ILE A 9 -22.47 -20.24 -2.60
N LYS A 10 -22.89 -21.49 -2.38
CA LYS A 10 -22.14 -22.46 -1.56
C LYS A 10 -20.75 -22.73 -2.14
N LEU A 11 -20.67 -22.93 -3.46
CA LEU A 11 -19.40 -23.13 -4.15
C LEU A 11 -18.47 -21.94 -3.99
N PHE A 12 -18.98 -20.72 -4.20
CA PHE A 12 -18.18 -19.51 -4.05
C PHE A 12 -17.65 -19.35 -2.61
N ASN A 13 -18.50 -19.57 -1.62
CA ASN A 13 -18.11 -19.55 -0.23
C ASN A 13 -17.07 -20.62 0.13
N LEU A 14 -17.19 -21.82 -0.47
CA LEU A 14 -16.20 -22.90 -0.31
C LEU A 14 -14.85 -22.49 -0.88
N ILE A 15 -14.82 -21.92 -2.09
CA ILE A 15 -13.60 -21.43 -2.72
C ILE A 15 -12.93 -20.36 -1.85
N LEU A 16 -13.70 -19.41 -1.32
CA LEU A 16 -13.16 -18.37 -0.43
C LEU A 16 -12.63 -18.95 0.88
N LYS A 17 -13.37 -19.88 1.50
CA LYS A 17 -12.94 -20.56 2.72
C LYS A 17 -11.63 -21.30 2.52
N GLU A 18 -11.49 -22.01 1.41
CA GLU A 18 -10.26 -22.73 1.06
C GLU A 18 -9.09 -21.78 0.85
N ALA A 19 -9.33 -20.66 0.12
CA ALA A 19 -8.31 -19.63 -0.10
C ALA A 19 -7.80 -19.03 1.22
N ILE A 20 -8.70 -18.73 2.15
CA ILE A 20 -8.33 -18.20 3.47
C ILE A 20 -7.56 -19.24 4.28
N THR A 21 -8.02 -20.47 4.30
CA THR A 21 -7.37 -21.56 5.05
C THR A 21 -5.94 -21.78 4.56
N LYS A 22 -5.74 -21.68 3.24
CA LYS A 22 -4.42 -21.81 2.60
C LYS A 22 -3.60 -20.53 2.56
N LYS A 23 -4.10 -19.43 3.15
CA LYS A 23 -3.46 -18.09 3.09
C LYS A 23 -3.14 -17.66 1.66
N ALA A 24 -4.05 -17.91 0.73
CA ALA A 24 -3.89 -17.51 -0.66
C ALA A 24 -4.04 -16.00 -0.81
N SER A 25 -3.19 -15.37 -1.62
CA SER A 25 -3.28 -13.95 -1.97
C SER A 25 -4.27 -13.69 -3.10
N ASP A 26 -4.33 -14.60 -4.07
CA ASP A 26 -5.16 -14.44 -5.26
C ASP A 26 -5.82 -15.77 -5.63
N ILE A 27 -7.06 -15.69 -6.15
CA ILE A 27 -7.80 -16.78 -6.75
C ILE A 27 -7.97 -16.47 -8.23
N HIS A 28 -7.59 -17.39 -9.09
CA HIS A 28 -7.71 -17.28 -10.54
C HIS A 28 -8.72 -18.29 -11.06
N LEU A 29 -9.72 -17.79 -11.76
CA LEU A 29 -10.78 -18.57 -12.38
C LEU A 29 -10.62 -18.46 -13.90
N GLN A 30 -10.44 -19.57 -14.57
CA GLN A 30 -10.23 -19.60 -16.02
C GLN A 30 -10.80 -20.89 -16.61
N ILE A 31 -11.44 -20.76 -17.77
CA ILE A 31 -11.91 -21.92 -18.55
C ILE A 31 -10.85 -22.25 -19.59
N PHE A 32 -10.46 -23.50 -19.68
CA PHE A 32 -9.76 -24.11 -20.80
C PHE A 32 -10.00 -25.63 -20.79
N ASP A 33 -9.87 -26.27 -21.95
CA ASP A 33 -10.16 -27.71 -22.15
C ASP A 33 -11.55 -28.11 -21.61
N ASN A 34 -12.55 -27.26 -21.82
CA ASN A 34 -13.94 -27.46 -21.36
C ASN A 34 -14.06 -27.68 -19.84
N LYS A 35 -13.14 -27.13 -19.06
CA LYS A 35 -13.13 -27.17 -17.59
C LYS A 35 -12.87 -25.79 -17.00
N LEU A 36 -13.55 -25.51 -15.89
CA LEU A 36 -13.23 -24.37 -15.04
C LEU A 36 -12.08 -24.75 -14.11
N HIS A 37 -10.93 -24.15 -14.31
CA HIS A 37 -9.77 -24.29 -13.43
C HIS A 37 -9.75 -23.15 -12.40
N ILE A 38 -9.66 -23.53 -11.14
CA ILE A 38 -9.54 -22.61 -10.00
C ILE A 38 -8.16 -22.80 -9.41
N LYS A 39 -7.30 -21.81 -9.69
CA LYS A 39 -5.92 -21.77 -9.20
C LYS A 39 -5.80 -20.74 -8.10
N MET A 40 -4.97 -21.01 -7.11
CA MET A 40 -4.68 -20.09 -6.02
C MET A 40 -3.20 -19.77 -5.99
N ARG A 41 -2.88 -18.51 -5.74
CA ARG A 41 -1.51 -18.10 -5.45
C ARG A 41 -1.29 -18.24 -3.94
N ILE A 42 -0.44 -19.18 -3.55
CA ILE A 42 -0.14 -19.49 -2.15
C ILE A 42 1.37 -19.34 -1.98
N HIS A 43 1.80 -18.46 -1.08
CA HIS A 43 3.22 -18.14 -0.86
C HIS A 43 3.98 -17.81 -2.17
N GLY A 44 3.33 -17.11 -3.09
CA GLY A 44 3.89 -16.72 -4.38
C GLY A 44 3.77 -17.78 -5.49
N SER A 45 3.49 -19.05 -5.16
CA SER A 45 3.37 -20.15 -6.12
C SER A 45 1.94 -20.37 -6.58
N PHE A 46 1.75 -20.75 -7.85
CA PHE A 46 0.45 -21.12 -8.40
C PHE A 46 0.14 -22.59 -8.10
N ASN A 47 -1.02 -22.82 -7.48
CA ASN A 47 -1.52 -24.16 -7.17
C ASN A 47 -2.90 -24.34 -7.81
N ASN A 48 -3.09 -25.43 -8.56
CA ASN A 48 -4.41 -25.84 -9.03
C ASN A 48 -5.17 -26.50 -7.87
N VAL A 49 -6.27 -25.89 -7.43
CA VAL A 49 -7.00 -26.35 -6.24
C VAL A 49 -8.27 -27.10 -6.61
N PHE A 50 -8.98 -26.61 -7.64
CA PHE A 50 -10.20 -27.23 -8.14
C PHE A 50 -10.21 -27.25 -9.67
N SER A 51 -10.81 -28.31 -10.22
CA SER A 51 -11.14 -28.40 -11.64
C SER A 51 -12.59 -28.90 -11.74
N LEU A 52 -13.46 -28.08 -12.32
CA LEU A 52 -14.91 -28.29 -12.38
C LEU A 52 -15.38 -28.30 -13.84
N GLN A 53 -16.60 -28.74 -14.08
CA GLN A 53 -17.21 -28.66 -15.41
C GLN A 53 -17.42 -27.21 -15.82
N ALA A 54 -17.23 -26.89 -17.12
CA ALA A 54 -17.28 -25.52 -17.62
C ALA A 54 -18.66 -24.86 -17.46
N GLU A 55 -19.73 -25.66 -17.43
CA GLU A 55 -21.12 -25.17 -17.32
C GLU A 55 -21.35 -24.37 -16.03
N ILE A 56 -20.63 -24.70 -14.95
CA ILE A 56 -20.78 -23.99 -13.68
C ILE A 56 -20.10 -22.60 -13.72
N ALA A 57 -19.14 -22.39 -14.63
CA ALA A 57 -18.38 -21.16 -14.72
C ALA A 57 -19.26 -19.96 -15.04
N SER A 58 -20.20 -20.09 -15.99
CA SER A 58 -21.08 -18.98 -16.37
C SER A 58 -21.88 -18.44 -15.17
N ARG A 59 -22.46 -19.34 -14.38
CA ARG A 59 -23.21 -18.96 -13.18
C ARG A 59 -22.30 -18.37 -12.10
N LEU A 60 -21.11 -18.94 -11.89
CA LEU A 60 -20.14 -18.46 -10.92
C LEU A 60 -19.62 -17.06 -11.31
N PHE A 61 -19.30 -16.84 -12.58
CA PHE A 61 -18.84 -15.55 -13.09
C PHE A 61 -19.93 -14.48 -12.98
N THR A 62 -21.16 -14.81 -13.35
CA THR A 62 -22.31 -13.93 -13.17
C THR A 62 -22.50 -13.54 -11.70
N ARG A 63 -22.42 -14.51 -10.79
CA ARG A 63 -22.52 -14.24 -9.34
C ARG A 63 -21.42 -13.30 -8.85
N ILE A 64 -20.18 -13.55 -9.26
CA ILE A 64 -19.02 -12.70 -8.91
C ILE A 64 -19.24 -11.27 -9.42
N LYS A 65 -19.67 -11.10 -10.67
CA LYS A 65 -19.96 -9.79 -11.26
C LYS A 65 -21.06 -9.05 -10.49
N ILE A 66 -22.18 -9.73 -10.19
CA ILE A 66 -23.29 -9.13 -9.43
C ILE A 66 -22.83 -8.58 -8.09
N ILE A 67 -22.15 -9.41 -7.29
CA ILE A 67 -21.76 -9.00 -5.92
C ILE A 67 -20.68 -7.91 -5.90
N SER A 68 -19.95 -7.75 -7.00
CA SER A 68 -18.89 -6.73 -7.15
C SER A 68 -19.33 -5.49 -7.94
N GLY A 69 -20.62 -5.40 -8.31
CA GLY A 69 -21.16 -4.26 -9.03
C GLY A 69 -20.68 -4.13 -10.48
N LEU A 70 -20.24 -5.25 -11.10
CA LEU A 70 -19.78 -5.29 -12.48
C LEU A 70 -20.94 -5.57 -13.44
N ASP A 71 -20.80 -5.13 -14.69
CA ASP A 71 -21.75 -5.42 -15.76
C ASP A 71 -21.70 -6.89 -16.15
N ILE A 72 -22.80 -7.61 -15.93
CA ILE A 72 -22.93 -9.04 -16.25
C ILE A 72 -23.05 -9.33 -17.74
N THR A 73 -23.48 -8.33 -18.53
CA THR A 73 -23.69 -8.46 -19.98
C THR A 73 -22.44 -8.17 -20.77
N GLU A 74 -21.54 -7.33 -20.26
CA GLU A 74 -20.28 -7.00 -20.92
C GLU A 74 -19.21 -8.08 -20.63
N LYS A 75 -18.78 -8.77 -21.69
CA LYS A 75 -17.77 -9.84 -21.65
C LYS A 75 -16.53 -9.54 -22.48
N ARG A 76 -16.56 -8.44 -23.24
CA ARG A 76 -15.53 -8.07 -24.24
C ARG A 76 -14.55 -7.03 -23.71
N LYS A 77 -14.86 -6.40 -22.58
CA LYS A 77 -14.03 -5.35 -21.97
C LYS A 77 -13.56 -5.79 -20.58
N PRO A 78 -12.33 -5.41 -20.20
CA PRO A 78 -11.89 -5.57 -18.83
C PRO A 78 -12.79 -4.80 -17.87
N GLN A 79 -13.03 -5.35 -16.69
CA GLN A 79 -13.77 -4.70 -15.63
C GLN A 79 -13.09 -4.94 -14.29
N ASP A 80 -13.08 -3.92 -13.43
CA ASP A 80 -12.55 -3.99 -12.08
C ASP A 80 -13.63 -3.62 -11.07
N GLY A 81 -13.73 -4.38 -9.99
CA GLY A 81 -14.70 -4.19 -8.93
C GLY A 81 -14.14 -4.53 -7.56
N ARG A 82 -14.91 -4.18 -6.54
CA ARG A 82 -14.58 -4.47 -5.14
C ARG A 82 -15.83 -4.90 -4.39
N VAL A 83 -15.69 -5.85 -3.48
CA VAL A 83 -16.78 -6.29 -2.60
C VAL A 83 -16.22 -6.73 -1.26
N THR A 84 -16.95 -6.40 -0.18
CA THR A 84 -16.70 -6.96 1.15
C THR A 84 -17.69 -8.10 1.38
N ILE A 85 -17.20 -9.29 1.68
CA ILE A 85 -18.01 -10.48 1.95
C ILE A 85 -17.80 -10.92 3.39
N ASN A 86 -18.90 -11.14 4.10
CA ASN A 86 -18.85 -11.68 5.45
C ASN A 86 -18.85 -13.21 5.42
N LEU A 87 -17.72 -13.83 5.75
CA LEU A 87 -17.64 -15.28 6.00
C LEU A 87 -17.75 -15.54 7.51
N GLY A 88 -18.99 -15.78 7.95
CA GLY A 88 -19.33 -15.83 9.37
C GLY A 88 -19.19 -14.43 10.00
N LYS A 89 -18.34 -14.31 11.01
CA LYS A 89 -18.06 -13.02 11.68
C LYS A 89 -16.87 -12.24 11.07
N ARG A 90 -16.23 -12.77 10.02
CA ARG A 90 -15.04 -12.20 9.44
C ARG A 90 -15.35 -11.50 8.12
N PRO A 91 -15.23 -10.18 8.01
CA PRO A 91 -15.30 -9.47 6.75
C PRO A 91 -14.01 -9.73 5.93
N ILE A 92 -14.18 -9.95 4.64
CA ILE A 92 -13.10 -10.15 3.68
C ILE A 92 -13.34 -9.20 2.53
N ASP A 93 -12.39 -8.34 2.26
CA ASP A 93 -12.41 -7.51 1.08
C ASP A 93 -11.82 -8.26 -0.10
N LEU A 94 -12.51 -8.24 -1.22
CA LEU A 94 -12.08 -8.80 -2.48
C LEU A 94 -11.96 -7.70 -3.52
N ARG A 95 -10.83 -7.64 -4.22
CA ARG A 95 -10.70 -6.93 -5.49
C ARG A 95 -10.88 -7.93 -6.61
N ILE A 96 -11.75 -7.62 -7.53
CA ILE A 96 -12.14 -8.45 -8.66
C ILE A 96 -11.66 -7.78 -9.94
N SER A 97 -10.92 -8.51 -10.77
CA SER A 97 -10.59 -8.07 -12.11
C SER A 97 -11.04 -9.13 -13.11
N THR A 98 -11.75 -8.70 -14.15
CA THR A 98 -12.16 -9.55 -15.26
C THR A 98 -11.45 -9.16 -16.54
N LEU A 99 -11.02 -10.14 -17.31
CA LEU A 99 -10.33 -9.94 -18.57
C LEU A 99 -10.90 -10.90 -19.63
N PRO A 100 -11.27 -10.40 -20.83
CA PRO A 100 -11.60 -11.27 -21.96
C PRO A 100 -10.46 -12.23 -22.29
N SER A 101 -10.78 -13.46 -22.55
CA SER A 101 -9.86 -14.53 -22.97
C SER A 101 -10.44 -15.21 -24.20
N TYR A 102 -9.64 -16.02 -24.92
CA TYR A 102 -10.05 -16.65 -26.16
C TYR A 102 -11.35 -17.47 -26.05
N ASP A 103 -11.44 -18.32 -25.02
CA ASP A 103 -12.60 -19.20 -24.84
C ASP A 103 -13.71 -18.58 -23.97
N SER A 104 -13.39 -17.56 -23.13
CA SER A 104 -14.30 -17.03 -22.14
C SER A 104 -13.69 -15.78 -21.48
N GLU A 105 -14.18 -15.44 -20.29
CA GLU A 105 -13.54 -14.46 -19.40
C GLU A 105 -12.63 -15.17 -18.41
N ARG A 106 -11.55 -14.50 -18.03
CA ARG A 106 -10.74 -14.83 -16.88
C ARG A 106 -11.11 -13.90 -15.74
N ILE A 107 -11.30 -14.44 -14.55
CA ILE A 107 -11.55 -13.65 -13.34
C ILE A 107 -10.43 -13.89 -12.34
N VAL A 108 -9.92 -12.80 -11.77
CA VAL A 108 -8.96 -12.83 -10.68
C VAL A 108 -9.60 -12.16 -9.46
N LEU A 109 -9.58 -12.85 -8.34
CA LEU A 109 -10.02 -12.33 -7.04
C LEU A 109 -8.79 -12.18 -6.17
N ARG A 110 -8.43 -10.97 -5.80
CA ARG A 110 -7.39 -10.70 -4.80
C ARG A 110 -8.02 -10.58 -3.43
N LEU A 111 -7.55 -11.40 -2.49
CA LEU A 111 -8.00 -11.36 -1.12
C LEU A 111 -7.20 -10.28 -0.38
N LEU A 112 -7.93 -9.29 0.14
CA LEU A 112 -7.38 -8.29 1.05
C LEU A 112 -7.79 -8.74 2.45
N ASP A 113 -6.88 -9.45 3.13
CA ASP A 113 -7.15 -9.94 4.48
C ASP A 113 -7.17 -8.74 5.44
N GLN A 114 -8.37 -8.37 5.88
CA GLN A 114 -8.56 -7.45 7.00
C GLN A 114 -8.26 -8.16 8.33
N LYS A 115 -7.18 -8.90 8.42
CA LYS A 115 -6.58 -9.03 9.73
C LYS A 115 -6.05 -7.65 10.09
N SER A 116 -6.87 -6.88 10.74
CA SER A 116 -6.43 -5.87 11.67
C SER A 116 -5.68 -6.53 12.84
N GLN A 117 -4.53 -7.14 12.57
CA GLN A 117 -3.45 -6.98 13.52
C GLN A 117 -3.30 -5.46 13.52
N THR A 118 -3.65 -4.85 14.64
CA THR A 118 -3.32 -3.45 14.92
C THR A 118 -1.88 -3.29 14.44
N LEU A 119 -1.72 -2.64 13.28
CA LEU A 119 -0.40 -2.47 12.70
C LEU A 119 0.35 -1.54 13.65
N GLN A 120 1.21 -2.12 14.48
CA GLN A 120 2.05 -1.37 15.38
C GLN A 120 3.43 -1.23 14.75
N LEU A 121 4.01 -0.05 14.85
CA LEU A 121 5.34 0.23 14.32
C LEU A 121 6.38 -0.80 14.81
N ASN A 122 6.27 -1.24 16.06
CA ASN A 122 7.13 -2.23 16.67
C ASN A 122 7.10 -3.61 15.96
N ASN A 123 6.02 -3.91 15.24
CA ASN A 123 5.84 -5.20 14.59
C ASN A 123 6.30 -5.20 13.11
N LEU A 124 6.76 -4.05 12.59
CA LEU A 124 7.16 -3.92 11.19
C LEU A 124 8.58 -4.39 10.90
N GLY A 125 9.40 -4.54 11.95
CA GLY A 125 10.81 -4.93 11.83
C GLY A 125 11.80 -3.77 11.99
N MET A 126 11.37 -2.61 12.45
CA MET A 126 12.25 -1.52 12.89
C MET A 126 13.01 -1.94 14.14
N PHE A 127 14.25 -1.46 14.31
CA PHE A 127 14.93 -1.52 15.61
C PHE A 127 14.24 -0.58 16.61
N ASP A 128 14.30 -0.89 17.90
CA ASP A 128 13.64 -0.08 18.94
C ASP A 128 13.98 1.40 18.86
N LYS A 129 15.24 1.72 18.57
CA LYS A 129 15.66 3.09 18.34
C LYS A 129 15.01 3.73 17.12
N GLN A 130 14.89 2.98 16.01
CA GLN A 130 14.23 3.47 14.78
C GLN A 130 12.74 3.73 15.03
N VAL A 131 12.09 2.89 15.84
CA VAL A 131 10.69 3.11 16.25
C VAL A 131 10.58 4.43 17.03
N ALA A 132 11.44 4.61 18.06
CA ALA A 132 11.42 5.83 18.88
C ALA A 132 11.71 7.08 18.04
N ASP A 133 12.72 7.02 17.17
CA ASP A 133 13.05 8.14 16.27
C ASP A 133 11.89 8.44 15.32
N PHE A 134 11.24 7.42 14.74
CA PHE A 134 10.12 7.60 13.84
C PHE A 134 8.87 8.16 14.55
N GLU A 135 8.56 7.67 15.76
CA GLU A 135 7.47 8.21 16.58
C GLU A 135 7.68 9.69 16.90
N ASN A 136 8.92 10.13 17.15
CA ASN A 136 9.22 11.54 17.37
C ASN A 136 8.88 12.41 16.15
N PHE A 137 9.12 11.90 14.91
CA PHE A 137 8.72 12.63 13.69
C PHE A 137 7.19 12.68 13.53
N LEU A 138 6.45 11.68 14.00
CA LEU A 138 4.99 11.69 14.01
C LEU A 138 4.37 12.68 15.01
N ASP A 139 5.19 13.27 15.89
CA ASP A 139 4.77 14.31 16.82
C ASP A 139 4.91 15.72 16.26
N PHE A 140 5.54 15.88 15.11
CA PHE A 140 5.63 17.16 14.44
C PHE A 140 4.25 17.63 13.97
N ARG A 141 3.99 18.92 14.09
CA ARG A 141 2.73 19.52 13.63
C ARG A 141 2.67 19.69 12.12
N ASN A 142 3.82 19.87 11.49
CA ASN A 142 3.94 20.11 10.06
C ASN A 142 5.27 19.58 9.53
N GLY A 143 5.31 19.35 8.24
CA GLY A 143 6.45 18.80 7.52
C GLY A 143 6.05 17.60 6.67
N ILE A 144 7.00 17.05 5.93
CA ILE A 144 6.81 15.86 5.10
C ILE A 144 7.63 14.71 5.66
N ILE A 145 6.99 13.58 5.87
CA ILE A 145 7.61 12.28 6.09
C ILE A 145 7.49 11.49 4.79
N LEU A 146 8.62 11.16 4.20
CA LEU A 146 8.70 10.37 2.97
C LEU A 146 9.01 8.92 3.31
N VAL A 147 8.23 7.98 2.77
CA VAL A 147 8.57 6.54 2.81
C VAL A 147 8.90 6.09 1.41
N THR A 148 10.12 5.58 1.22
CA THR A 148 10.68 5.23 -0.09
C THR A 148 11.05 3.75 -0.16
N GLY A 149 11.17 3.23 -1.36
CA GLY A 149 11.55 1.84 -1.61
C GLY A 149 10.82 1.24 -2.81
N PRO A 150 11.22 0.04 -3.23
CA PRO A 150 10.64 -0.63 -4.38
C PRO A 150 9.15 -0.98 -4.19
N THR A 151 8.49 -1.34 -5.27
CA THR A 151 7.12 -1.84 -5.21
C THR A 151 7.07 -3.12 -4.38
N GLY A 152 6.10 -3.19 -3.47
CA GLY A 152 5.93 -4.34 -2.57
C GLY A 152 6.87 -4.35 -1.36
N SER A 153 7.60 -3.26 -1.08
CA SER A 153 8.44 -3.14 0.13
C SER A 153 7.65 -2.85 1.42
N GLY A 154 6.33 -2.70 1.35
CA GLY A 154 5.49 -2.48 2.53
C GLY A 154 5.30 -1.01 2.93
N LYS A 155 5.59 -0.04 2.05
CA LYS A 155 5.45 1.40 2.32
C LYS A 155 4.09 1.79 2.88
N THR A 156 3.01 1.34 2.22
CA THR A 156 1.63 1.58 2.67
C THR A 156 1.37 1.03 4.06
N THR A 157 1.91 -0.16 4.36
CA THR A 157 1.81 -0.79 5.68
C THR A 157 2.44 0.09 6.76
N THR A 158 3.61 0.67 6.48
CA THR A 158 4.31 1.58 7.39
C THR A 158 3.54 2.88 7.60
N LEU A 159 3.01 3.48 6.51
CA LEU A 159 2.19 4.69 6.61
C LEU A 159 0.89 4.44 7.38
N TYR A 160 0.25 3.28 7.19
CA TYR A 160 -0.96 2.94 7.92
C TYR A 160 -0.67 2.68 9.41
N ALA A 161 0.47 2.06 9.74
CA ALA A 161 0.90 1.94 11.15
C ALA A 161 1.19 3.31 11.78
N ALA A 162 1.76 4.24 11.02
CA ALA A 162 1.94 5.62 11.46
C ALA A 162 0.59 6.31 11.72
N ILE A 163 -0.39 6.16 10.81
CA ILE A 163 -1.75 6.67 10.98
C ILE A 163 -2.40 6.08 12.23
N GLU A 164 -2.32 4.76 12.43
CA GLU A 164 -2.86 4.09 13.63
C GLU A 164 -2.27 4.64 14.94
N LYS A 165 -1.00 5.03 14.92
CA LYS A 165 -0.35 5.70 16.06
C LYS A 165 -0.86 7.12 16.26
N ILE A 166 -0.93 7.91 15.18
CA ILE A 166 -1.29 9.34 15.23
C ILE A 166 -2.78 9.53 15.58
N LYS A 167 -3.67 8.69 15.07
CA LYS A 167 -5.13 8.85 15.28
C LYS A 167 -5.56 8.82 16.73
N GLN A 168 -4.72 8.29 17.63
CA GLN A 168 -4.98 8.31 19.08
C GLN A 168 -4.95 9.71 19.69
N LYS A 169 -4.44 10.71 18.95
CA LYS A 169 -4.32 12.11 19.40
C LYS A 169 -5.59 12.94 19.20
N ASN A 170 -6.68 12.36 18.70
CA ASN A 170 -7.93 13.06 18.40
C ASN A 170 -7.76 14.26 17.44
N ILE A 171 -7.10 14.02 16.31
CA ILE A 171 -6.80 14.98 15.25
C ILE A 171 -7.49 14.58 13.95
N ASN A 172 -7.68 15.55 13.05
CA ASN A 172 -8.33 15.30 11.76
C ASN A 172 -7.33 14.71 10.76
N ILE A 173 -7.48 13.45 10.42
CA ILE A 173 -6.63 12.73 9.47
C ILE A 173 -7.43 12.46 8.19
N MET A 174 -6.85 12.86 7.06
CA MET A 174 -7.44 12.63 5.75
C MET A 174 -6.45 11.98 4.81
N THR A 175 -6.92 11.14 3.89
CA THR A 175 -6.08 10.47 2.92
C THR A 175 -6.58 10.63 1.49
N ILE A 176 -5.66 10.59 0.53
CA ILE A 176 -5.91 10.40 -0.89
C ILE A 176 -5.03 9.26 -1.41
N GLU A 177 -5.63 8.21 -1.97
CA GLU A 177 -4.96 6.93 -2.24
C GLU A 177 -5.38 6.32 -3.59
N ASP A 178 -4.51 5.53 -4.19
CA ASP A 178 -4.78 4.81 -5.46
C ASP A 178 -4.24 3.37 -5.44
N PRO A 179 -5.05 2.42 -5.00
CA PRO A 179 -6.33 2.55 -4.29
C PRO A 179 -6.15 2.50 -2.76
N ILE A 180 -7.24 2.72 -2.01
CA ILE A 180 -7.29 2.42 -0.58
C ILE A 180 -7.06 0.92 -0.38
N GLU A 181 -6.06 0.53 0.42
CA GLU A 181 -5.75 -0.87 0.67
C GLU A 181 -6.78 -1.53 1.61
N TYR A 182 -7.05 -0.89 2.73
CA TYR A 182 -8.14 -1.26 3.63
C TYR A 182 -8.65 -0.04 4.39
N LYS A 183 -9.86 -0.16 4.93
CA LYS A 183 -10.50 0.91 5.70
C LYS A 183 -9.86 1.03 7.08
N ILE A 184 -9.52 2.26 7.46
CA ILE A 184 -9.08 2.61 8.81
C ILE A 184 -10.23 3.36 9.49
N ASP A 185 -10.72 2.83 10.60
CA ASP A 185 -11.83 3.48 11.32
C ASP A 185 -11.37 4.79 11.97
N GLY A 186 -12.23 5.81 11.88
CA GLY A 186 -12.00 7.11 12.50
C GLY A 186 -11.22 8.12 11.66
N ILE A 187 -10.91 7.80 10.37
CA ILE A 187 -10.28 8.74 9.43
C ILE A 187 -11.08 8.86 8.14
N SER A 188 -10.86 9.93 7.40
CA SER A 188 -11.48 10.16 6.09
C SER A 188 -10.55 9.71 4.97
N GLN A 189 -10.86 8.59 4.32
CA GLN A 189 -10.09 8.05 3.21
C GLN A 189 -10.79 8.34 1.88
N THR A 190 -10.06 8.96 0.95
CA THR A 190 -10.53 9.26 -0.41
C THR A 190 -9.75 8.42 -1.40
N GLN A 191 -10.46 7.75 -2.31
CA GLN A 191 -9.82 7.00 -3.40
C GLN A 191 -9.83 7.80 -4.68
N VAL A 192 -8.69 7.85 -5.37
CA VAL A 192 -8.55 8.41 -6.71
C VAL A 192 -9.57 7.78 -7.67
N ASN A 193 -10.20 8.62 -8.48
CA ASN A 193 -11.13 8.18 -9.51
C ASN A 193 -11.03 9.10 -10.75
N ASN A 194 -10.19 8.73 -11.69
CA ASN A 194 -9.94 9.51 -12.90
C ASN A 194 -11.18 9.64 -13.81
N LYS A 195 -12.20 8.78 -13.65
CA LYS A 195 -13.44 8.87 -14.44
C LYS A 195 -14.26 10.12 -14.12
N ILE A 196 -14.09 10.68 -12.92
CA ILE A 196 -14.77 11.87 -12.43
C ILE A 196 -13.78 13.00 -12.10
N ASP A 197 -12.57 12.95 -12.67
CA ASP A 197 -11.49 13.92 -12.45
C ASP A 197 -11.03 14.07 -10.99
N LEU A 198 -11.23 13.04 -10.17
CA LEU A 198 -10.70 12.97 -8.81
C LEU A 198 -9.28 12.38 -8.84
N SER A 199 -8.31 13.17 -9.28
CA SER A 199 -6.88 12.86 -9.29
C SER A 199 -6.25 13.05 -7.89
N PHE A 200 -4.98 12.67 -7.71
CA PHE A 200 -4.22 13.00 -6.49
C PHE A 200 -4.20 14.51 -6.24
N ALA A 201 -3.88 15.31 -7.24
CA ALA A 201 -3.79 16.77 -7.11
C ALA A 201 -5.16 17.39 -6.76
N ASN A 202 -6.24 17.03 -7.48
CA ASN A 202 -7.58 17.56 -7.22
C ASN A 202 -8.13 17.13 -5.87
N GLY A 203 -7.89 15.88 -5.48
CA GLY A 203 -8.26 15.36 -4.17
C GLY A 203 -7.51 16.07 -3.04
N LEU A 204 -6.20 16.25 -3.17
CA LEU A 204 -5.37 16.93 -2.18
C LEU A 204 -5.78 18.41 -2.00
N ARG A 205 -6.06 19.14 -3.10
CA ARG A 205 -6.62 20.50 -3.01
C ARG A 205 -7.94 20.54 -2.25
N SER A 206 -8.77 19.53 -2.43
CA SER A 206 -10.06 19.45 -1.74
C SER A 206 -9.89 19.13 -0.26
N ILE A 207 -8.98 18.23 0.07
CA ILE A 207 -8.61 17.90 1.46
C ILE A 207 -8.14 19.12 2.22
N LEU A 208 -7.32 19.98 1.63
CA LEU A 208 -6.81 21.22 2.27
C LEU A 208 -7.91 22.21 2.68
N ARG A 209 -9.14 22.06 2.17
CA ARG A 209 -10.31 22.86 2.57
C ARG A 209 -11.19 22.17 3.60
N GLN A 210 -10.76 21.03 4.14
CA GLN A 210 -11.49 20.22 5.11
C GLN A 210 -10.85 20.25 6.52
N ASP A 211 -10.02 21.26 6.79
CA ASP A 211 -9.34 21.45 8.08
C ASP A 211 -8.57 20.21 8.57
N PRO A 212 -7.69 19.62 7.74
CA PRO A 212 -6.90 18.46 8.15
C PRO A 212 -5.72 18.87 9.02
N ASP A 213 -5.38 18.05 10.02
CA ASP A 213 -4.10 18.15 10.75
C ASP A 213 -3.02 17.30 10.07
N VAL A 214 -3.42 16.11 9.61
CA VAL A 214 -2.53 15.15 8.96
C VAL A 214 -3.11 14.71 7.63
N ILE A 215 -2.28 14.70 6.60
CA ILE A 215 -2.67 14.28 5.25
C ILE A 215 -1.77 13.11 4.82
N LEU A 216 -2.38 11.99 4.44
CA LEU A 216 -1.67 10.93 3.74
C LEU A 216 -1.94 11.05 2.24
N VAL A 217 -0.88 11.28 1.48
CA VAL A 217 -0.88 11.20 0.02
C VAL A 217 -0.26 9.86 -0.35
N GLY A 218 -1.04 8.95 -0.91
CA GLY A 218 -0.60 7.57 -1.17
C GLY A 218 0.76 7.51 -1.88
N GLU A 219 0.94 8.33 -2.90
CA GLU A 219 2.22 8.52 -3.57
C GLU A 219 2.29 9.85 -4.33
N ILE A 220 3.50 10.34 -4.56
CA ILE A 220 3.77 11.49 -5.43
C ILE A 220 4.36 10.97 -6.75
N ARG A 221 3.66 11.22 -7.86
CA ARG A 221 4.08 10.80 -9.21
C ARG A 221 4.41 11.97 -10.14
N ASP A 222 3.82 13.13 -9.89
CA ASP A 222 3.83 14.30 -10.77
C ASP A 222 4.15 15.58 -10.01
N GLU A 223 4.56 16.61 -10.77
CA GLU A 223 4.95 17.91 -10.27
C GLU A 223 3.81 18.61 -9.52
N GLU A 224 2.58 18.53 -10.03
CA GLU A 224 1.42 19.20 -9.43
C GLU A 224 1.12 18.66 -8.02
N THR A 225 1.10 17.33 -7.87
CA THR A 225 0.90 16.67 -6.57
C THR A 225 2.05 16.99 -5.62
N ALA A 226 3.31 17.01 -6.11
CA ALA A 226 4.48 17.35 -5.32
C ALA A 226 4.41 18.79 -4.78
N ASP A 227 4.10 19.76 -5.63
CA ASP A 227 4.00 21.19 -5.22
C ASP A 227 2.91 21.38 -4.15
N ILE A 228 1.72 20.79 -4.35
CA ILE A 228 0.62 20.92 -3.38
C ILE A 228 1.01 20.27 -2.04
N ALA A 229 1.62 19.08 -2.04
CA ALA A 229 2.04 18.39 -0.83
C ALA A 229 3.11 19.17 -0.05
N VAL A 230 4.09 19.73 -0.75
CA VAL A 230 5.13 20.57 -0.15
C VAL A 230 4.53 21.83 0.45
N ARG A 231 3.67 22.55 -0.28
CA ARG A 231 2.99 23.75 0.25
C ARG A 231 2.11 23.44 1.44
N ALA A 232 1.39 22.32 1.42
CA ALA A 232 0.59 21.87 2.56
C ALA A 232 1.46 21.71 3.81
N SER A 233 2.61 21.05 3.68
CA SER A 233 3.54 20.86 4.79
C SER A 233 4.12 22.18 5.35
N LEU A 234 4.34 23.18 4.49
CA LEU A 234 4.82 24.50 4.90
C LEU A 234 3.73 25.36 5.56
N THR A 235 2.46 25.05 5.29
CA THR A 235 1.30 25.80 5.81
C THR A 235 0.65 25.17 7.04
N GLY A 236 1.33 24.24 7.71
CA GLY A 236 0.92 23.76 9.02
C GLY A 236 0.39 22.32 9.07
N HIS A 237 0.50 21.55 7.98
CA HIS A 237 0.02 20.17 7.92
C HIS A 237 1.17 19.17 8.00
N LEU A 238 0.99 18.07 8.72
CA LEU A 238 1.89 16.92 8.63
C LEU A 238 1.48 16.07 7.42
N VAL A 239 2.36 15.96 6.45
CA VAL A 239 2.14 15.20 5.22
C VAL A 239 2.92 13.89 5.26
N LEU A 240 2.23 12.78 5.12
CA LEU A 240 2.80 11.44 4.98
C LEU A 240 2.66 11.01 3.52
N THR A 241 3.74 10.58 2.88
CA THR A 241 3.65 10.17 1.47
C THR A 241 4.71 9.15 1.08
N THR A 242 4.56 8.54 -0.11
CA THR A 242 5.54 7.63 -0.67
C THR A 242 6.15 8.17 -1.95
N LEU A 243 7.40 7.77 -2.19
CA LEU A 243 8.10 7.91 -3.46
C LEU A 243 8.67 6.56 -3.89
N HIS A 244 8.73 6.34 -5.19
CA HIS A 244 9.40 5.18 -5.78
C HIS A 244 10.85 5.55 -6.13
N THR A 245 11.75 5.41 -5.15
CA THR A 245 13.19 5.62 -5.33
C THR A 245 13.96 4.42 -4.82
N ASN A 246 15.14 4.18 -5.38
CA ASN A 246 15.98 3.05 -5.00
C ASN A 246 16.73 3.27 -3.68
N SER A 247 16.83 4.52 -3.25
CA SER A 247 17.46 4.90 -1.98
C SER A 247 16.71 6.05 -1.32
N PRO A 248 16.80 6.19 0.02
CA PRO A 248 16.17 7.31 0.72
C PRO A 248 16.70 8.67 0.25
N LEU A 249 18.01 8.81 0.07
CA LEU A 249 18.62 10.06 -0.39
C LEU A 249 18.23 10.42 -1.83
N GLY A 250 18.02 9.41 -2.70
CA GLY A 250 17.54 9.63 -4.06
C GLY A 250 16.13 10.26 -4.13
N SER A 251 15.41 10.33 -3.01
CA SER A 251 14.13 11.05 -2.94
C SER A 251 14.29 12.55 -3.13
N PHE A 252 15.42 13.14 -2.75
CA PHE A 252 15.68 14.57 -2.94
C PHE A 252 15.89 14.89 -4.42
N ASP A 253 16.68 14.08 -5.14
CA ASP A 253 16.81 14.20 -6.60
C ASP A 253 15.46 14.06 -7.27
N ARG A 254 14.67 13.06 -6.87
CA ARG A 254 13.36 12.81 -7.46
C ARG A 254 12.39 13.97 -7.26
N LEU A 255 12.33 14.55 -6.07
CA LEU A 255 11.49 15.73 -5.81
C LEU A 255 12.00 16.95 -6.58
N ASN A 256 13.32 17.13 -6.71
CA ASN A 256 13.90 18.18 -7.51
C ASN A 256 13.57 18.04 -9.00
N GLU A 257 13.62 16.82 -9.55
CA GLU A 257 13.12 16.50 -10.91
C GLU A 257 11.63 16.84 -11.09
N LEU A 258 10.83 16.71 -10.03
CA LEU A 258 9.42 17.09 -10.00
C LEU A 258 9.21 18.60 -9.74
N GLY A 259 10.25 19.43 -9.91
CA GLY A 259 10.14 20.88 -9.84
C GLY A 259 10.22 21.48 -8.43
N ILE A 260 10.46 20.69 -7.40
CA ILE A 260 10.61 21.20 -6.03
C ILE A 260 12.04 21.69 -5.81
N ASP A 261 12.19 22.96 -5.55
CA ASP A 261 13.51 23.56 -5.30
C ASP A 261 14.11 23.14 -3.94
N GLN A 262 15.42 23.28 -3.82
CA GLN A 262 16.18 22.85 -2.65
C GLN A 262 15.75 23.56 -1.36
N LYS A 263 15.32 24.83 -1.44
CA LYS A 263 14.83 25.57 -0.27
C LYS A 263 13.52 24.99 0.23
N MET A 264 12.62 24.65 -0.69
CA MET A 264 11.37 23.98 -0.35
C MET A 264 11.64 22.60 0.25
N LEU A 265 12.56 21.81 -0.31
CA LEU A 265 12.95 20.49 0.22
C LEU A 265 13.47 20.60 1.66
N THR A 266 14.42 21.51 1.91
CA THR A 266 15.02 21.68 3.24
C THR A 266 14.05 22.21 4.30
N SER A 267 13.03 22.95 3.87
CA SER A 267 12.02 23.53 4.75
C SER A 267 10.84 22.59 5.02
N SER A 268 10.55 21.69 4.09
CA SER A 268 9.36 20.84 4.15
C SER A 268 9.66 19.42 4.65
N VAL A 269 10.73 18.78 4.16
CA VAL A 269 11.04 17.39 4.53
C VAL A 269 11.64 17.35 5.93
N ILE A 270 11.05 16.54 6.80
CA ILE A 270 11.54 16.32 8.17
C ILE A 270 12.19 14.96 8.37
N CYS A 271 11.74 13.96 7.62
CA CYS A 271 12.25 12.61 7.71
C CYS A 271 12.09 11.87 6.38
N VAL A 272 13.08 11.04 6.04
CA VAL A 272 12.98 10.09 4.93
C VAL A 272 13.22 8.68 5.46
N VAL A 273 12.29 7.77 5.15
CA VAL A 273 12.35 6.36 5.54
C VAL A 273 12.55 5.51 4.30
N GLY A 274 13.70 4.89 4.19
CA GLY A 274 13.97 3.84 3.21
C GLY A 274 13.47 2.50 3.72
N GLN A 275 12.85 1.70 2.87
CA GLN A 275 12.27 0.43 3.27
C GLN A 275 12.41 -0.65 2.22
N THR A 276 12.81 -1.84 2.67
CA THR A 276 12.74 -3.09 1.91
C THR A 276 12.17 -4.22 2.76
N LEU A 277 11.90 -5.37 2.15
CA LEU A 277 11.42 -6.58 2.84
C LEU A 277 12.38 -7.73 2.60
N GLU A 278 12.79 -8.39 3.68
CA GLU A 278 13.59 -9.62 3.66
C GLU A 278 12.79 -10.78 4.27
N LYS A 279 13.11 -12.01 3.83
CA LYS A 279 12.49 -13.21 4.40
C LYS A 279 13.00 -13.45 5.82
N ASN A 280 12.08 -13.78 6.73
CA ASN A 280 12.44 -14.19 8.08
C ASN A 280 13.32 -15.43 8.05
N TYR A 281 14.16 -15.59 9.07
CA TYR A 281 15.03 -16.76 9.20
C TYR A 281 14.20 -18.04 9.28
N GLU A 282 13.12 -18.00 10.05
CA GLU A 282 12.15 -19.10 10.16
C GLU A 282 10.85 -18.75 9.41
N GLY A 283 10.33 -19.70 8.64
CA GLY A 283 9.08 -19.57 7.90
C GLY A 283 9.20 -18.81 6.58
N ASP A 284 8.04 -18.44 6.02
CA ASP A 284 7.90 -17.73 4.74
C ASP A 284 7.44 -16.28 4.90
N GLU A 285 7.34 -15.80 6.14
CA GLU A 285 6.98 -14.41 6.43
C GLU A 285 8.15 -13.48 6.10
N ARG A 286 7.83 -12.20 5.93
CA ARG A 286 8.83 -11.16 5.63
C ARG A 286 8.87 -10.14 6.75
N SER A 287 10.05 -9.65 7.07
CA SER A 287 10.28 -8.54 7.98
C SER A 287 10.73 -7.30 7.22
N GLY A 288 10.29 -6.14 7.66
CA GLY A 288 10.76 -4.87 7.15
C GLY A 288 12.20 -4.58 7.58
N ILE A 289 12.95 -4.00 6.66
CA ILE A 289 14.28 -3.43 6.89
C ILE A 289 14.17 -1.95 6.63
N PHE A 290 14.64 -1.15 7.58
CA PHE A 290 14.44 0.28 7.58
C PHE A 290 15.73 1.05 7.67
N GLU A 291 15.76 2.18 6.97
CA GLU A 291 16.76 3.22 7.06
C GLU A 291 16.03 4.54 7.31
N ILE A 292 16.28 5.18 8.44
CA ILE A 292 15.62 6.44 8.82
C ILE A 292 16.65 7.57 8.75
N ILE A 293 16.36 8.55 7.92
CA ILE A 293 17.18 9.74 7.74
C ILE A 293 16.46 10.95 8.34
N ASP A 294 17.07 11.51 9.37
CA ASP A 294 16.66 12.77 10.00
C ASP A 294 17.20 13.95 9.18
N MET A 295 16.33 14.89 8.86
CA MET A 295 16.70 16.17 8.21
C MET A 295 17.32 17.16 9.20
N ASN A 296 18.46 16.75 9.80
CA ASN A 296 19.24 17.63 10.66
C ASN A 296 19.89 18.79 9.88
N GLU A 297 20.36 19.83 10.58
CA GLU A 297 20.92 21.03 9.97
C GLU A 297 22.09 20.78 9.00
N LYS A 298 22.92 19.75 9.26
CA LYS A 298 24.03 19.41 8.35
C LYS A 298 23.51 18.88 7.02
N LEU A 299 22.51 18.01 7.06
CA LEU A 299 21.91 17.44 5.85
C LEU A 299 21.08 18.49 5.11
N LYS A 300 20.34 19.36 5.80
CA LYS A 300 19.64 20.50 5.19
C LYS A 300 20.58 21.41 4.43
N ASN A 301 21.71 21.77 5.02
CA ASN A 301 22.73 22.58 4.35
C ASN A 301 23.27 21.88 3.12
N ALA A 302 23.56 20.58 3.20
CA ALA A 302 24.01 19.79 2.06
C ALA A 302 22.97 19.73 0.94
N VAL A 303 21.69 19.49 1.27
CA VAL A 303 20.58 19.47 0.28
C VAL A 303 20.38 20.84 -0.37
N SER A 304 20.63 21.94 0.36
CA SER A 304 20.57 23.28 -0.23
C SER A 304 21.68 23.55 -1.28
N GLU A 305 22.76 22.79 -1.24
CA GLU A 305 23.85 22.88 -2.21
C GLU A 305 23.70 21.89 -3.37
N SER A 306 23.29 20.66 -3.07
CA SER A 306 23.09 19.58 -4.06
C SER A 306 22.10 18.55 -3.57
N THR A 307 21.29 18.01 -4.49
CA THR A 307 20.41 16.86 -4.23
C THR A 307 21.04 15.52 -4.59
N GLU A 308 22.26 15.53 -5.16
CA GLU A 308 22.95 14.31 -5.56
C GLU A 308 23.21 13.35 -4.40
N GLU A 309 22.77 12.11 -4.53
CA GLU A 309 22.86 11.09 -3.48
C GLU A 309 24.28 10.89 -2.95
N ASN A 310 25.27 10.79 -3.86
CA ASN A 310 26.68 10.58 -3.47
C ASN A 310 27.26 11.75 -2.70
N TYR A 311 26.78 12.97 -2.96
CA TYR A 311 27.15 14.16 -2.19
C TYR A 311 26.55 14.11 -0.80
N LEU A 312 25.25 13.83 -0.70
CA LEU A 312 24.49 13.83 0.56
C LEU A 312 24.93 12.72 1.53
N LYS A 313 25.38 11.57 1.04
CA LYS A 313 25.89 10.45 1.87
C LYS A 313 26.97 10.89 2.88
N LYS A 314 27.75 11.90 2.54
CA LYS A 314 28.85 12.42 3.40
C LYS A 314 28.34 13.14 4.64
N TYR A 315 27.07 13.57 4.64
CA TYR A 315 26.46 14.38 5.70
C TYR A 315 25.50 13.59 6.58
N LEU A 316 25.35 12.29 6.33
CA LEU A 316 24.57 11.42 7.18
C LEU A 316 25.18 11.35 8.58
N SER A 317 24.31 11.22 9.60
CA SER A 317 24.75 11.06 10.98
C SER A 317 25.63 9.82 11.15
N THR A 318 26.65 9.88 12.00
CA THR A 318 27.45 8.71 12.39
C THR A 318 26.65 7.63 13.13
N LYS A 319 25.45 7.96 13.59
CA LYS A 319 24.50 7.03 14.23
C LYS A 319 23.44 6.50 13.25
N HIS A 320 23.54 6.87 11.99
CA HIS A 320 22.67 6.39 10.93
C HIS A 320 22.95 4.90 10.65
N THR A 321 21.88 4.15 10.44
CA THR A 321 21.97 2.73 10.06
C THR A 321 21.39 2.58 8.67
N SER A 322 22.20 2.30 7.69
CA SER A 322 21.77 2.05 6.32
C SER A 322 20.99 0.73 6.19
N ILE A 323 20.22 0.58 5.11
CA ILE A 323 19.53 -0.70 4.80
C ILE A 323 20.51 -1.88 4.81
N ASN A 324 21.69 -1.72 4.21
CA ASN A 324 22.69 -2.79 4.13
C ASN A 324 23.25 -3.18 5.51
N GLU A 325 23.48 -2.21 6.36
CA GLU A 325 23.90 -2.46 7.75
C GLU A 325 22.80 -3.11 8.56
N ALA A 326 21.54 -2.66 8.40
CA ALA A 326 20.39 -3.26 9.06
C ALA A 326 20.20 -4.72 8.63
N ILE A 327 20.36 -5.03 7.34
CA ILE A 327 20.35 -6.42 6.82
C ILE A 327 21.44 -7.24 7.50
N LYS A 328 22.69 -6.72 7.56
CA LYS A 328 23.81 -7.43 8.18
C LYS A 328 23.53 -7.76 9.64
N ILE A 329 23.11 -6.76 10.43
CA ILE A 329 22.78 -6.93 11.84
C ILE A 329 21.69 -7.99 12.03
N LYS A 330 20.61 -7.91 11.27
CA LYS A 330 19.50 -8.85 11.36
C LYS A 330 19.86 -10.28 10.94
N ARG A 331 20.76 -10.45 9.96
CA ARG A 331 21.29 -11.76 9.59
C ARG A 331 22.17 -12.36 10.69
N GLU A 332 23.06 -11.56 11.28
CA GLU A 332 23.89 -11.98 12.43
C GLU A 332 23.03 -12.43 13.60
N ASN A 333 21.90 -11.74 13.86
CA ASN A 333 20.91 -12.09 14.90
C ASN A 333 20.00 -13.27 14.52
N LYS A 334 20.08 -13.82 13.29
CA LYS A 334 19.20 -14.84 12.75
C LYS A 334 17.73 -14.42 12.72
N GLU A 335 17.45 -13.14 12.48
CA GLU A 335 16.09 -12.63 12.29
C GLU A 335 15.63 -12.82 10.83
N ILE A 336 16.55 -12.67 9.87
CA ILE A 336 16.31 -12.80 8.43
C ILE A 336 17.35 -13.72 7.77
N ARG A 337 17.04 -14.21 6.55
CA ARG A 337 17.91 -15.10 5.75
C ARG A 337 19.01 -14.35 5.00
#